data_7f7a1e1d55525acd37ad15c820aae2a3
#
_entry.id   7f7a1e1d55525acd37ad15c820aae2a3
#
_cell.length_a   1.000
_cell.length_b   1.000
_cell.length_c   1.000
_cell.angle_alpha   90.00
_cell.angle_beta   90.00
_cell.angle_gamma   90.00
#
_symmetry.space_group_name_H-M   'P 1'
#
loop_
_entity.id
_entity.type
_entity.pdbx_description
1 polymer ?
#
loop_
_entity_poly.entity_id
_entity_poly.type
_entity_poly.pdbx_seq_one_letter_code
_entity_poly.pdbx_strand_id
1 'polypeptide(L)'
;EILRCLVGSEMCIRDRTCHEMAVAGMVHDIGKLEIAKYLYSREPDPLTIEELKYVRTHSTMGYAILNERHYSEFVLQSILHHHENYDGSGYPSNLAGEEIPLGARILRVSDTFAALISDRPYRKAFSMEEAVALMIDEIKDFDVGVFLAFQRVVHGPHIEEIMEINKQVFDLNEEELR
;
A
#
# COMPACT_ATOMS: atom_id res chain seq x y z
N GLU A 1 -5.86 -12.91 -1.37
CA GLU A 1 -6.32 -13.22 -2.75
C GLU A 1 -5.82 -12.19 -3.76
N ILE A 2 -5.99 -10.85 -3.55
CA ILE A 2 -5.45 -9.82 -4.48
C ILE A 2 -3.96 -10.04 -4.73
N LEU A 3 -3.17 -10.18 -3.67
CA LEU A 3 -1.73 -10.42 -3.77
C LEU A 3 -1.39 -11.75 -4.46
N ARG A 4 -2.18 -12.80 -4.21
CA ARG A 4 -2.00 -14.11 -4.83
C ARG A 4 -2.26 -14.08 -6.34
N CYS A 5 -3.25 -13.32 -6.80
CA CYS A 5 -3.56 -13.18 -8.22
C CYS A 5 -2.60 -12.23 -8.95
N LEU A 6 -2.12 -11.16 -8.30
CA LEU A 6 -1.08 -10.27 -8.85
C LEU A 6 0.24 -11.01 -9.11
N VAL A 7 0.48 -12.06 -8.35
CA VAL A 7 1.72 -12.85 -8.38
C VAL A 7 1.59 -14.14 -9.20
N GLY A 8 0.37 -14.55 -9.53
CA GLY A 8 0.06 -15.95 -9.86
C GLY A 8 -0.13 -16.33 -11.32
N SER A 9 0.14 -15.52 -12.34
CA SER A 9 -0.16 -15.98 -13.69
C SER A 9 1.01 -16.37 -14.57
N GLU A 10 2.26 -15.98 -14.27
CA GLU A 10 3.39 -16.43 -15.13
C GLU A 10 4.77 -16.55 -14.44
N MET A 11 4.87 -16.15 -13.19
CA MET A 11 6.09 -16.37 -12.41
C MET A 11 5.78 -17.36 -11.29
N CYS A 12 6.50 -18.47 -11.25
CA CYS A 12 6.49 -19.46 -10.16
C CYS A 12 6.92 -18.79 -8.83
N ILE A 13 6.10 -17.88 -8.32
CA ILE A 13 6.31 -17.33 -6.99
C ILE A 13 5.84 -18.41 -6.04
N ARG A 14 6.81 -19.01 -5.36
CA ARG A 14 6.60 -20.05 -4.35
C ARG A 14 5.60 -19.53 -3.32
N ASP A 15 4.75 -20.39 -2.77
CA ASP A 15 3.77 -20.08 -1.72
C ASP A 15 4.34 -19.17 -0.62
N ARG A 16 5.65 -19.30 -0.34
CA ARG A 16 6.39 -18.46 0.58
C ARG A 16 6.36 -16.98 0.20
N THR A 17 6.58 -16.62 -1.06
CA THR A 17 6.60 -15.22 -1.49
C THR A 17 5.20 -14.59 -1.45
N CYS A 18 4.15 -15.35 -1.73
CA CYS A 18 2.78 -14.90 -1.53
C CYS A 18 2.48 -14.62 -0.06
N HIS A 19 2.96 -15.48 0.84
CA HIS A 19 2.83 -15.27 2.28
C HIS A 19 3.61 -14.02 2.74
N GLU A 20 4.86 -13.89 2.32
CA GLU A 20 5.69 -12.71 2.64
C GLU A 20 5.07 -11.41 2.11
N MET A 21 4.45 -11.46 0.92
CA MET A 21 3.75 -10.31 0.36
C MET A 21 2.50 -9.94 1.17
N ALA A 22 1.72 -10.94 1.63
CA ALA A 22 0.59 -10.71 2.50
C ALA A 22 1.03 -10.07 3.84
N VAL A 23 2.10 -10.59 4.43
CA VAL A 23 2.70 -9.99 5.64
C VAL A 23 3.14 -8.56 5.38
N ALA A 24 3.85 -8.30 4.28
CA ALA A 24 4.27 -6.95 3.92
C ALA A 24 3.07 -5.98 3.80
N GLY A 25 1.98 -6.43 3.16
CA GLY A 25 0.75 -5.65 3.07
C GLY A 25 0.11 -5.32 4.42
N MET A 26 0.16 -6.26 5.39
CA MET A 26 -0.40 -6.05 6.73
C MET A 26 0.42 -5.05 7.57
N VAL A 27 1.74 -4.98 7.36
CA VAL A 27 2.63 -4.21 8.23
C VAL A 27 3.33 -3.04 7.51
N HIS A 28 2.99 -2.73 6.25
CA HIS A 28 3.68 -1.70 5.46
C HIS A 28 3.70 -0.32 6.14
N ASP A 29 2.65 -0.02 6.87
CA ASP A 29 2.44 1.25 7.56
C ASP A 29 2.85 1.25 9.04
N ILE A 30 3.49 0.19 9.55
CA ILE A 30 3.83 0.07 10.98
C ILE A 30 4.66 1.26 11.51
N GLY A 31 5.46 1.87 10.66
CA GLY A 31 6.22 3.07 11.01
C GLY A 31 5.35 4.28 11.36
N LYS A 32 4.09 4.30 10.95
CA LYS A 32 3.13 5.35 11.33
C LYS A 32 2.81 5.35 12.83
N LEU A 33 3.01 4.24 13.54
CA LEU A 33 2.82 4.18 14.99
C LEU A 33 3.74 5.15 15.74
N GLU A 34 4.98 5.32 15.29
CA GLU A 34 5.90 6.30 15.89
C GLU A 34 5.52 7.74 15.54
N ILE A 35 5.03 7.96 14.33
CA ILE A 35 4.57 9.27 13.85
C ILE A 35 3.25 9.67 14.50
N ALA A 36 2.38 8.71 14.77
CA ALA A 36 1.06 8.94 15.36
C ALA A 36 1.15 9.68 16.69
N LYS A 37 2.13 9.37 17.54
CA LYS A 37 2.38 10.05 18.81
C LYS A 37 2.52 11.57 18.64
N TYR A 38 3.17 11.98 17.55
CA TYR A 38 3.33 13.39 17.20
C TYR A 38 2.06 13.97 16.60
N LEU A 39 1.41 13.28 15.67
CA LEU A 39 0.23 13.76 14.96
C LEU A 39 -1.00 13.89 15.86
N TYR A 40 -1.20 13.00 16.84
CA TYR A 40 -2.33 13.07 17.77
C TYR A 40 -2.25 14.23 18.75
N SER A 41 -1.08 14.83 18.96
CA SER A 41 -0.90 15.96 19.89
C SER A 41 -1.12 17.34 19.26
N ARG A 42 -1.45 17.41 17.96
CA ARG A 42 -1.60 18.68 17.24
C ARG A 42 -3.06 19.04 16.97
N GLU A 43 -3.29 20.35 16.75
CA GLU A 43 -4.57 20.85 16.27
C GLU A 43 -4.92 20.32 14.87
N PRO A 44 -6.22 20.21 14.52
CA PRO A 44 -6.70 19.60 13.28
C PRO A 44 -6.50 20.45 12.02
N ASP A 45 -5.37 21.15 11.91
CA ASP A 45 -5.00 21.93 10.74
C ASP A 45 -4.34 21.08 9.64
N PRO A 46 -4.37 21.51 8.37
CA PRO A 46 -3.63 20.85 7.30
C PRO A 46 -2.14 20.70 7.63
N LEU A 47 -1.55 19.58 7.20
CA LEU A 47 -0.13 19.31 7.43
C LEU A 47 0.75 20.32 6.69
N THR A 48 1.75 20.85 7.37
CA THR A 48 2.81 21.66 6.75
C THR A 48 3.72 20.81 5.88
N ILE A 49 4.55 21.45 5.05
CA ILE A 49 5.52 20.74 4.20
C ILE A 49 6.51 19.93 5.04
N GLU A 50 6.95 20.47 6.18
CA GLU A 50 7.85 19.78 7.12
C GLU A 50 7.18 18.55 7.73
N GLU A 51 5.92 18.66 8.12
CA GLU A 51 5.16 17.54 8.67
C GLU A 51 4.90 16.45 7.61
N LEU A 52 4.62 16.84 6.36
CA LEU A 52 4.52 15.89 5.26
C LEU A 52 5.85 15.15 5.03
N LYS A 53 6.99 15.84 5.11
CA LYS A 53 8.31 15.18 5.05
C LYS A 53 8.50 14.23 6.22
N TYR A 54 8.06 14.61 7.41
CA TYR A 54 8.13 13.74 8.59
C TYR A 54 7.24 12.51 8.42
N VAL A 55 6.00 12.66 7.95
CA VAL A 55 5.12 11.52 7.64
C VAL A 55 5.76 10.56 6.64
N ARG A 56 6.45 11.06 5.62
CA ARG A 56 7.15 10.22 4.63
C ARG A 56 8.25 9.33 5.24
N THR A 57 8.72 9.63 6.46
CA THR A 57 9.73 8.77 7.12
C THR A 57 9.16 7.45 7.64
N HIS A 58 7.82 7.23 7.62
CA HIS A 58 7.21 5.99 8.10
C HIS A 58 7.73 4.74 7.38
N SER A 59 8.04 4.81 6.09
CA SER A 59 8.60 3.69 5.35
C SER A 59 9.99 3.28 5.88
N THR A 60 10.86 4.26 6.14
CA THR A 60 12.18 4.03 6.73
C THR A 60 12.08 3.55 8.19
N MET A 61 11.17 4.13 8.98
CA MET A 61 10.90 3.69 10.35
C MET A 61 10.34 2.28 10.39
N GLY A 62 9.40 1.95 9.49
CA GLY A 62 8.85 0.60 9.36
C GLY A 62 9.93 -0.42 9.02
N TYR A 63 10.81 -0.10 8.08
CA TYR A 63 11.99 -0.91 7.77
C TYR A 63 12.84 -1.16 9.03
N ALA A 64 13.18 -0.11 9.79
CA ALA A 64 14.02 -0.25 10.98
C ALA A 64 13.37 -1.15 12.05
N ILE A 65 12.08 -0.93 12.35
CA ILE A 65 11.32 -1.73 13.33
C ILE A 65 11.31 -3.21 12.95
N LEU A 66 11.05 -3.52 11.69
CA LEU A 66 10.92 -4.90 11.22
C LEU A 66 12.27 -5.58 11.02
N ASN A 67 13.31 -4.82 10.67
CA ASN A 67 14.68 -5.34 10.60
C ASN A 67 15.19 -5.84 11.98
N GLU A 68 14.89 -5.12 13.06
CA GLU A 68 15.17 -5.57 14.43
C GLU A 68 14.43 -6.87 14.79
N ARG A 69 13.32 -7.17 14.14
CA ARG A 69 12.49 -8.37 14.33
C ARG A 69 12.85 -9.50 13.37
N HIS A 70 13.91 -9.35 12.57
CA HIS A 70 14.42 -10.33 11.62
C HIS A 70 13.43 -10.78 10.55
N TYR A 71 12.60 -9.86 10.06
CA TYR A 71 11.78 -10.10 8.87
C TYR A 71 12.66 -10.34 7.63
N SER A 72 12.12 -11.04 6.64
CA SER A 72 12.87 -11.34 5.43
C SER A 72 13.22 -10.06 4.65
N GLU A 73 14.32 -10.11 3.90
CA GLU A 73 14.74 -9.00 3.04
C GLU A 73 13.66 -8.62 2.04
N PHE A 74 12.89 -9.60 1.54
CA PHE A 74 11.75 -9.32 0.65
C PHE A 74 10.72 -8.42 1.32
N VAL A 75 10.32 -8.70 2.56
CA VAL A 75 9.36 -7.89 3.32
C VAL A 75 9.95 -6.51 3.61
N LEU A 76 11.20 -6.45 4.07
CA LEU A 76 11.88 -5.22 4.44
C LEU A 76 11.99 -4.25 3.25
N GLN A 77 12.45 -4.74 2.10
CA GLN A 77 12.59 -3.93 0.89
C GLN A 77 11.23 -3.53 0.31
N SER A 78 10.22 -4.39 0.41
CA SER A 78 8.86 -4.05 -0.01
C SER A 78 8.32 -2.87 0.79
N ILE A 79 8.54 -2.85 2.11
CA ILE A 79 8.06 -1.79 3.00
C ILE A 79 8.87 -0.51 2.84
N LEU A 80 10.18 -0.60 2.73
CA LEU A 80 11.04 0.58 2.57
C LEU A 80 10.66 1.39 1.33
N HIS A 81 10.35 0.72 0.22
CA HIS A 81 10.20 1.32 -1.09
C HIS A 81 8.74 1.38 -1.61
N HIS A 82 7.71 1.09 -0.76
CA HIS A 82 6.32 1.04 -1.23
C HIS A 82 5.73 2.40 -1.68
N HIS A 83 6.43 3.49 -1.43
CA HIS A 83 6.09 4.83 -1.94
C HIS A 83 6.99 5.32 -3.07
N GLU A 84 7.83 4.43 -3.63
CA GLU A 84 8.52 4.76 -4.88
C GLU A 84 7.53 4.74 -6.04
N ASN A 85 7.66 5.72 -6.93
CA ASN A 85 6.93 5.79 -8.18
C ASN A 85 7.76 5.23 -9.32
N TYR A 86 7.15 4.51 -10.25
CA TYR A 86 7.85 3.86 -11.35
C TYR A 86 8.63 4.84 -12.23
N ASP A 87 8.19 6.11 -12.28
CA ASP A 87 8.87 7.21 -12.97
C ASP A 87 10.04 7.82 -12.18
N GLY A 88 10.34 7.38 -10.95
CA GLY A 88 11.41 7.89 -10.09
C GLY A 88 11.04 9.12 -9.27
N SER A 89 9.80 9.57 -9.31
CA SER A 89 9.34 10.75 -8.52
C SER A 89 8.96 10.42 -7.07
N GLY A 90 9.07 9.14 -6.67
CA GLY A 90 8.69 8.65 -5.35
C GLY A 90 9.71 8.92 -4.24
N TYR A 91 9.59 8.20 -3.13
CA TYR A 91 10.49 8.26 -1.98
C TYR A 91 10.61 6.89 -1.30
N PRO A 92 11.64 6.62 -0.48
CA PRO A 92 12.66 7.55 0.04
C PRO A 92 13.91 7.69 -0.85
N SER A 93 14.13 6.79 -1.82
CA SER A 93 15.39 6.67 -2.55
C SER A 93 15.32 7.18 -3.99
N ASN A 94 14.13 7.54 -4.46
CA ASN A 94 13.86 7.96 -5.85
C ASN A 94 14.29 6.90 -6.90
N LEU A 95 14.06 5.63 -6.56
CA LEU A 95 14.29 4.52 -7.48
C LEU A 95 13.30 4.59 -8.65
N ALA A 96 13.73 4.16 -9.83
CA ALA A 96 12.89 4.16 -11.02
C ALA A 96 12.83 2.79 -11.69
N GLY A 97 11.70 2.48 -12.31
CA GLY A 97 11.52 1.28 -13.09
C GLY A 97 11.76 -0.01 -12.29
N GLU A 98 12.58 -0.89 -12.85
CA GLU A 98 12.89 -2.20 -12.25
C GLU A 98 13.88 -2.14 -11.07
N GLU A 99 14.50 -0.99 -10.80
CA GLU A 99 15.29 -0.79 -9.58
C GLU A 99 14.40 -0.88 -8.33
N ILE A 100 13.10 -0.56 -8.47
CA ILE A 100 12.12 -0.71 -7.40
C ILE A 100 11.85 -2.20 -7.18
N PRO A 101 12.01 -2.74 -5.95
CA PRO A 101 11.71 -4.12 -5.65
C PRO A 101 10.28 -4.51 -6.04
N LEU A 102 10.07 -5.70 -6.59
CA LEU A 102 8.75 -6.14 -7.07
C LEU A 102 7.66 -6.04 -6.00
N GLY A 103 7.97 -6.43 -4.76
CA GLY A 103 7.01 -6.32 -3.65
C GLY A 103 6.59 -4.88 -3.37
N ALA A 104 7.51 -3.92 -3.48
CA ALA A 104 7.20 -2.51 -3.35
C ALA A 104 6.29 -2.00 -4.49
N ARG A 105 6.56 -2.41 -5.74
CA ARG A 105 5.69 -2.10 -6.90
C ARG A 105 4.27 -2.65 -6.73
N ILE A 106 4.14 -3.84 -6.15
CA ILE A 106 2.83 -4.45 -5.85
C ILE A 106 2.12 -3.67 -4.74
N LEU A 107 2.83 -3.34 -3.64
CA LEU A 107 2.27 -2.54 -2.56
C LEU A 107 1.81 -1.17 -3.05
N ARG A 108 2.59 -0.51 -3.90
CA ARG A 108 2.27 0.81 -4.45
C ARG A 108 0.91 0.82 -5.16
N VAL A 109 0.62 -0.18 -6.00
CA VAL A 109 -0.67 -0.34 -6.69
C VAL A 109 -1.78 -0.63 -5.69
N SER A 110 -1.56 -1.61 -4.80
CA SER A 110 -2.59 -2.09 -3.87
C SER A 110 -2.96 -1.02 -2.83
N ASP A 111 -1.97 -0.33 -2.26
CA ASP A 111 -2.18 0.73 -1.27
C ASP A 111 -2.90 1.93 -1.89
N THR A 112 -2.51 2.36 -3.09
CA THR A 112 -3.20 3.44 -3.79
C THR A 112 -4.67 3.10 -4.02
N PHE A 113 -4.98 1.90 -4.50
CA PHE A 113 -6.36 1.47 -4.70
C PHE A 113 -7.13 1.43 -3.38
N ALA A 114 -6.58 0.79 -2.35
CA ALA A 114 -7.19 0.71 -1.03
C ALA A 114 -7.47 2.11 -0.44
N ALA A 115 -6.54 3.04 -0.61
CA ALA A 115 -6.71 4.42 -0.19
C ALA A 115 -7.85 5.14 -0.94
N LEU A 116 -8.04 4.87 -2.23
CA LEU A 116 -9.09 5.49 -3.04
C LEU A 116 -10.49 4.98 -2.67
N ILE A 117 -10.65 3.68 -2.45
CA ILE A 117 -11.93 3.04 -2.12
C ILE A 117 -12.29 3.08 -0.62
N SER A 118 -11.49 3.75 0.21
CA SER A 118 -11.76 3.94 1.64
C SER A 118 -12.23 5.35 1.94
N ASP A 119 -13.16 5.50 2.90
CA ASP A 119 -13.55 6.79 3.46
C ASP A 119 -12.34 7.43 4.16
N ARG A 120 -12.18 8.73 3.97
CA ARG A 120 -11.17 9.54 4.63
C ARG A 120 -11.85 10.71 5.36
N PRO A 121 -11.28 11.30 6.39
CA PRO A 121 -11.91 12.40 7.13
C PRO A 121 -12.34 13.58 6.25
N TYR A 122 -11.67 13.77 5.13
CA TYR A 122 -11.88 14.88 4.19
C TYR A 122 -12.49 14.45 2.84
N ARG A 123 -12.78 13.15 2.63
CA ARG A 123 -13.27 12.63 1.34
C ARG A 123 -13.96 11.27 1.52
N LYS A 124 -15.12 11.11 0.88
CA LYS A 124 -15.78 9.79 0.75
C LYS A 124 -14.98 8.84 -0.16
N ALA A 125 -15.20 7.54 0.04
CA ALA A 125 -14.69 6.51 -0.85
C ALA A 125 -15.16 6.75 -2.29
N PHE A 126 -14.27 6.53 -3.25
CA PHE A 126 -14.64 6.43 -4.65
C PHE A 126 -15.25 5.05 -4.95
N SER A 127 -16.07 4.96 -5.98
CA SER A 127 -16.43 3.66 -6.54
C SER A 127 -15.18 2.97 -7.11
N MET A 128 -15.28 1.68 -7.33
CA MET A 128 -14.17 0.88 -7.88
C MET A 128 -13.77 1.38 -9.28
N GLU A 129 -14.76 1.72 -10.10
CA GLU A 129 -14.55 2.24 -11.46
C GLU A 129 -13.87 3.62 -11.44
N GLU A 130 -14.30 4.50 -10.55
CA GLU A 130 -13.67 5.82 -10.36
C GLU A 130 -12.24 5.69 -9.87
N ALA A 131 -11.98 4.79 -8.91
CA ALA A 131 -10.64 4.54 -8.38
C ALA A 131 -9.70 4.04 -9.49
N VAL A 132 -10.13 3.07 -10.29
CA VAL A 132 -9.34 2.56 -11.42
C VAL A 132 -9.09 3.65 -12.45
N ALA A 133 -10.09 4.49 -12.78
CA ALA A 133 -9.92 5.60 -13.72
C ALA A 133 -8.86 6.60 -13.22
N LEU A 134 -8.91 6.99 -11.94
CA LEU A 134 -7.91 7.88 -11.32
C LEU A 134 -6.50 7.28 -11.37
N MET A 135 -6.37 5.96 -11.14
CA MET A 135 -5.06 5.30 -11.24
C MET A 135 -4.55 5.24 -12.69
N ILE A 136 -5.43 5.15 -13.69
CA ILE A 136 -5.04 5.21 -15.10
C ILE A 136 -4.51 6.60 -15.46
N ASP A 137 -5.09 7.67 -14.94
CA ASP A 137 -4.61 9.03 -15.16
C ASP A 137 -3.18 9.24 -14.61
N GLU A 138 -2.80 8.49 -13.57
CA GLU A 138 -1.47 8.53 -12.97
C GLU A 138 -0.64 7.26 -13.30
N ILE A 139 -0.89 6.62 -14.43
CA ILE A 139 -0.29 5.32 -14.80
C ILE A 139 1.24 5.32 -14.81
N LYS A 140 1.87 6.47 -15.01
CA LYS A 140 3.33 6.65 -14.98
C LYS A 140 3.96 6.33 -13.62
N ASP A 141 3.17 6.41 -12.54
CA ASP A 141 3.61 6.14 -11.18
C ASP A 141 3.67 4.63 -10.88
N PHE A 142 3.07 3.80 -11.74
CA PHE A 142 2.93 2.37 -11.54
C PHE A 142 3.70 1.54 -12.56
N ASP A 143 4.16 0.37 -12.13
CA ASP A 143 4.57 -0.69 -13.04
C ASP A 143 3.35 -1.18 -13.84
N VAL A 144 3.37 -0.99 -15.15
CA VAL A 144 2.23 -1.35 -16.02
C VAL A 144 1.93 -2.85 -15.96
N GLY A 145 2.94 -3.72 -15.84
CA GLY A 145 2.74 -5.16 -15.71
C GLY A 145 2.00 -5.53 -14.43
N VAL A 146 2.40 -4.94 -13.31
CA VAL A 146 1.73 -5.09 -12.01
C VAL A 146 0.31 -4.51 -12.07
N PHE A 147 0.14 -3.34 -12.67
CA PHE A 147 -1.17 -2.69 -12.80
C PHE A 147 -2.15 -3.52 -13.66
N LEU A 148 -1.70 -4.10 -14.77
CA LEU A 148 -2.53 -4.98 -15.60
C LEU A 148 -2.91 -6.27 -14.86
N ALA A 149 -1.99 -6.85 -14.06
CA ALA A 149 -2.31 -7.98 -13.22
C ALA A 149 -3.35 -7.61 -12.14
N PHE A 150 -3.20 -6.44 -11.51
CA PHE A 150 -4.19 -5.90 -10.58
C PHE A 150 -5.57 -5.72 -11.22
N GLN A 151 -5.67 -5.15 -12.43
CA GLN A 151 -6.94 -5.02 -13.13
C GLN A 151 -7.64 -6.36 -13.38
N ARG A 152 -6.91 -7.44 -13.68
CA ARG A 152 -7.48 -8.78 -13.80
C ARG A 152 -8.13 -9.27 -12.50
N VAL A 153 -7.61 -8.84 -11.34
CA VAL A 153 -8.20 -9.16 -10.04
C VAL A 153 -9.44 -8.34 -9.80
N VAL A 154 -9.37 -7.03 -10.01
CA VAL A 154 -10.49 -6.09 -9.79
C VAL A 154 -11.71 -6.43 -10.67
N HIS A 155 -11.49 -6.89 -11.91
CA HIS A 155 -12.54 -7.35 -12.80
C HIS A 155 -12.79 -8.87 -12.73
N GLY A 156 -12.16 -9.55 -11.78
CA GLY A 156 -12.28 -10.99 -11.60
C GLY A 156 -13.50 -11.39 -10.74
N PRO A 157 -13.87 -12.68 -10.75
CA PRO A 157 -15.07 -13.16 -10.07
C PRO A 157 -15.02 -13.08 -8.53
N HIS A 158 -13.86 -12.87 -7.94
CA HIS A 158 -13.68 -12.84 -6.49
C HIS A 158 -13.62 -11.43 -5.89
N ILE A 159 -13.80 -10.39 -6.69
CA ILE A 159 -13.65 -9.01 -6.19
C ILE A 159 -14.73 -8.68 -5.14
N GLU A 160 -15.97 -9.13 -5.34
CA GLU A 160 -17.06 -8.88 -4.39
C GLU A 160 -16.76 -9.47 -3.02
N GLU A 161 -16.20 -10.68 -2.96
CA GLU A 161 -15.79 -11.34 -1.72
C GLU A 161 -14.68 -10.54 -1.02
N ILE A 162 -13.69 -10.04 -1.76
CA ILE A 162 -12.60 -9.22 -1.25
C ILE A 162 -13.14 -7.91 -0.68
N MET A 163 -14.06 -7.26 -1.37
CA MET A 163 -14.67 -6.00 -0.94
C MET A 163 -15.53 -6.18 0.32
N GLU A 164 -16.25 -7.29 0.43
CA GLU A 164 -17.06 -7.62 1.61
C GLU A 164 -16.18 -7.84 2.85
N ILE A 165 -15.06 -8.56 2.72
CA ILE A 165 -14.09 -8.74 3.80
C ILE A 165 -13.54 -7.38 4.27
N ASN A 166 -13.20 -6.50 3.32
CA ASN A 166 -12.70 -5.17 3.64
C ASN A 166 -13.72 -4.35 4.43
N LYS A 167 -15.00 -4.39 4.04
CA LYS A 167 -16.08 -3.69 4.73
C LYS A 167 -16.28 -4.19 6.17
N GLN A 168 -16.29 -5.51 6.37
CA GLN A 168 -16.43 -6.10 7.69
C GLN A 168 -15.32 -5.68 8.66
N VAL A 169 -14.09 -5.53 8.19
CA VAL A 169 -12.95 -5.05 9.00
C VAL A 169 -13.13 -3.59 9.42
N PHE A 170 -13.72 -2.75 8.56
CA PHE A 170 -14.01 -1.35 8.92
C PHE A 170 -15.14 -1.24 9.94
N ASP A 171 -16.21 -2.01 9.80
CA ASP A 171 -17.36 -1.99 10.72
C ASP A 171 -16.94 -2.40 12.14
N LEU A 172 -16.05 -3.39 12.29
CA LEU A 172 -15.49 -3.81 13.58
C LEU A 172 -14.70 -2.68 14.27
N ASN A 173 -13.95 -1.90 13.52
CA ASN A 173 -13.17 -0.78 14.07
C ASN A 173 -14.05 0.38 14.56
N GLU A 174 -15.21 0.62 13.95
CA GLU A 174 -16.16 1.65 14.42
C GLU A 174 -16.89 1.24 15.70
N GLU A 175 -17.13 -0.04 15.92
CA GLU A 175 -17.77 -0.55 17.14
C GLU A 175 -16.82 -0.54 18.35
N GLU A 176 -15.52 -0.77 18.16
CA GLU A 176 -14.52 -0.73 19.23
C GLU A 176 -14.14 0.71 19.66
N LEU A 177 -14.43 1.72 18.84
CA LEU A 177 -14.15 3.13 19.13
C LEU A 177 -15.32 3.89 19.77
N ARG A 178 -16.45 3.23 20.03
CA ARG A 178 -17.63 3.76 20.75
C ARG A 178 -17.66 3.31 22.19
#